data_65658c170793d2a1fec1c502ddb71ed1
#
_entry.id   65658c170793d2a1fec1c502ddb71ed1
#
_cell.length_a   1.000
_cell.length_b   1.000
_cell.length_c   1.000
_cell.angle_alpha   90.00
_cell.angle_beta   90.00
_cell.angle_gamma   90.00
#
_symmetry.space_group_name_H-M   'P 1'
#
loop_
_entity.id
_entity.type
_entity.pdbx_description
1 polymer ?
#
loop_
_entity_poly.entity_id
_entity_poly.type
_entity_poly.pdbx_seq_one_letter_code
_entity_poly.pdbx_strand_id
1 'polypeptide(L)'
;MTTPDTALDWAARFAELAANARDPRLQAFYQAGCITADTPLQQVPLLALDVETTGLDANQHAIVSLGLLPFNLQRIRCGAARYWVVKPASELSGESVTFHHITHSDIRHAPRLGQILDELLTAMAGKVMVVHYRNIERSFLDQALRQQLGEGLQFPVIDTMQLEARLYPNRQPGWLGRLLGRQPVSIRLADSRLRYNLPMYQAHHALTDALGTAELLQAQVATRYSGDTPVGELWS
;
A
#
# COMPACT_ATOMS: atom_id res chain seq x y z
N MET A 1 -32.59 0.83 -0.51
CA MET A 1 -31.79 1.97 -0.01
C MET A 1 -30.77 1.37 0.94
N THR A 2 -29.58 1.04 0.45
CA THR A 2 -28.44 0.64 1.28
C THR A 2 -27.94 1.90 1.96
N THR A 3 -27.93 1.92 3.29
CA THR A 3 -27.23 2.93 4.10
C THR A 3 -25.81 3.09 3.56
N PRO A 4 -25.32 4.34 3.33
CA PRO A 4 -23.93 4.51 2.97
C PRO A 4 -23.10 3.94 4.13
N ASP A 5 -22.19 3.03 3.77
CA ASP A 5 -21.16 2.52 4.66
C ASP A 5 -20.47 3.77 5.23
N THR A 6 -20.67 4.05 6.50
CA THR A 6 -20.09 5.25 7.13
C THR A 6 -18.58 5.08 7.05
N ALA A 7 -17.96 5.82 6.15
CA ALA A 7 -16.51 5.80 5.97
C ALA A 7 -15.85 6.02 7.35
N LEU A 8 -14.90 5.18 7.70
CA LEU A 8 -14.21 5.24 8.98
C LEU A 8 -13.58 6.64 9.16
N ASP A 9 -13.92 7.31 10.25
CA ASP A 9 -13.25 8.55 10.65
C ASP A 9 -11.84 8.23 11.16
N TRP A 10 -10.86 8.32 10.27
CA TRP A 10 -9.48 8.03 10.58
C TRP A 10 -8.87 8.98 11.60
N ALA A 11 -9.30 10.24 11.66
CA ALA A 11 -8.80 11.19 12.65
C ALA A 11 -9.24 10.78 14.07
N ALA A 12 -10.53 10.45 14.25
CA ALA A 12 -11.05 9.91 15.50
C ALA A 12 -10.42 8.55 15.84
N ARG A 13 -10.25 7.68 14.84
CA ARG A 13 -9.62 6.36 15.03
C ARG A 13 -8.17 6.47 15.48
N PHE A 14 -7.37 7.39 14.92
CA PHE A 14 -5.99 7.64 15.34
C PHE A 14 -5.91 8.15 16.77
N ALA A 15 -6.81 9.06 17.18
CA ALA A 15 -6.88 9.52 18.56
C ALA A 15 -7.16 8.37 19.54
N GLU A 16 -8.11 7.48 19.21
CA GLU A 16 -8.41 6.28 20.00
C GLU A 16 -7.20 5.33 20.08
N LEU A 17 -6.55 5.06 18.95
CA LEU A 17 -5.39 4.18 18.89
C LEU A 17 -4.20 4.77 19.66
N ALA A 18 -3.97 6.09 19.57
CA ALA A 18 -2.93 6.77 20.33
C ALA A 18 -3.13 6.65 21.86
N ALA A 19 -4.38 6.73 22.31
CA ALA A 19 -4.71 6.60 23.73
C ALA A 19 -4.54 5.18 24.26
N ASN A 20 -4.65 4.17 23.40
CA ASN A 20 -4.61 2.75 23.78
C ASN A 20 -3.29 2.03 23.43
N ALA A 21 -2.44 2.63 22.61
CA ALA A 21 -1.16 2.04 22.22
C ALA A 21 -0.21 1.90 23.43
N ARG A 22 0.41 0.74 23.56
CA ARG A 22 1.35 0.40 24.62
C ARG A 22 2.81 0.58 24.16
N ASP A 23 3.09 0.25 22.89
CA ASP A 23 4.40 0.50 22.30
C ASP A 23 4.57 2.00 22.01
N PRO A 24 5.61 2.67 22.52
CA PRO A 24 5.79 4.11 22.36
C PRO A 24 5.96 4.56 20.91
N ARG A 25 6.43 3.69 20.01
CA ARG A 25 6.58 3.97 18.58
C ARG A 25 5.22 4.01 17.89
N LEU A 26 4.33 3.06 18.22
CA LEU A 26 2.94 3.08 17.74
C LEU A 26 2.18 4.26 18.31
N GLN A 27 2.37 4.55 19.59
CA GLN A 27 1.77 5.73 20.20
C GLN A 27 2.19 7.02 19.48
N ALA A 28 3.50 7.20 19.25
CA ALA A 28 4.02 8.36 18.52
C ALA A 28 3.50 8.42 17.07
N PHE A 29 3.39 7.29 16.38
CA PHE A 29 2.82 7.20 15.04
C PHE A 29 1.36 7.69 15.01
N TYR A 30 0.52 7.22 15.94
CA TYR A 30 -0.88 7.64 16.02
C TYR A 30 -1.04 9.08 16.52
N GLN A 31 -0.18 9.54 17.44
CA GLN A 31 -0.15 10.93 17.91
C GLN A 31 0.22 11.94 16.82
N ALA A 32 0.95 11.53 15.78
CA ALA A 32 1.19 12.37 14.61
C ALA A 32 -0.11 12.74 13.89
N GLY A 33 -1.21 12.05 14.20
CA GLY A 33 -2.54 12.32 13.69
C GLY A 33 -2.75 11.84 12.25
N CYS A 34 -3.99 12.00 11.82
CA CYS A 34 -4.41 11.74 10.44
C CYS A 34 -5.14 12.98 9.93
N ILE A 35 -4.97 13.27 8.65
CA ILE A 35 -5.74 14.33 7.98
C ILE A 35 -7.24 13.99 7.99
N THR A 36 -8.08 15.01 7.85
CA THR A 36 -9.53 14.82 7.78
C THR A 36 -10.00 14.39 6.40
N ALA A 37 -11.15 13.72 6.34
CA ALA A 37 -11.68 13.14 5.10
C ALA A 37 -12.00 14.18 4.02
N ASP A 38 -12.30 15.40 4.41
CA ASP A 38 -12.63 16.54 3.55
C ASP A 38 -11.40 17.25 2.97
N THR A 39 -10.19 16.88 3.41
CA THR A 39 -8.95 17.48 2.90
C THR A 39 -8.82 17.28 1.39
N PRO A 40 -8.63 18.36 0.59
CA PRO A 40 -8.39 18.25 -0.84
C PRO A 40 -7.15 17.43 -1.16
N LEU A 41 -7.25 16.50 -2.10
CA LEU A 41 -6.20 15.55 -2.42
C LEU A 41 -4.86 16.20 -2.78
N GLN A 42 -4.88 17.40 -3.40
CA GLN A 42 -3.66 18.17 -3.70
C GLN A 42 -2.88 18.64 -2.46
N GLN A 43 -3.51 18.68 -1.29
CA GLN A 43 -2.91 19.08 -0.03
C GLN A 43 -2.45 17.88 0.81
N VAL A 44 -2.80 16.66 0.39
CA VAL A 44 -2.52 15.43 1.14
C VAL A 44 -1.07 15.02 0.96
N PRO A 45 -0.30 14.83 2.05
CA PRO A 45 1.01 14.18 1.97
C PRO A 45 0.81 12.69 1.71
N LEU A 46 1.21 12.23 0.52
CA LEU A 46 1.05 10.84 0.08
C LEU A 46 2.36 10.07 0.24
N LEU A 47 2.25 8.78 0.56
CA LEU A 47 3.37 7.85 0.63
C LEU A 47 3.00 6.57 -0.10
N ALA A 48 3.60 6.33 -1.26
CA ALA A 48 3.48 5.03 -1.91
C ALA A 48 4.24 3.98 -1.11
N LEU A 49 3.59 2.86 -0.87
CA LEU A 49 4.10 1.74 -0.08
C LEU A 49 3.84 0.45 -0.86
N ASP A 50 4.87 -0.37 -0.94
CA ASP A 50 4.77 -1.73 -1.45
C ASP A 50 5.65 -2.67 -0.63
N VAL A 51 5.26 -3.94 -0.51
CA VAL A 51 6.01 -4.96 0.23
C VAL A 51 6.16 -6.23 -0.60
N GLU A 52 7.38 -6.81 -0.56
CA GLU A 52 7.59 -8.18 -1.03
C GLU A 52 7.50 -9.15 0.15
N THR A 53 6.95 -10.31 -0.09
CA THR A 53 6.65 -11.29 0.97
C THR A 53 7.04 -12.70 0.55
N THR A 54 7.19 -13.60 1.51
CA THR A 54 7.47 -15.02 1.25
C THR A 54 6.27 -15.79 0.70
N GLY A 55 5.09 -15.16 0.61
CA GLY A 55 3.84 -15.72 0.07
C GLY A 55 2.66 -14.80 0.38
N LEU A 56 1.42 -15.25 0.15
CA LEU A 56 0.24 -14.39 0.14
C LEU A 56 -0.57 -14.35 1.45
N ASP A 57 -0.35 -15.29 2.36
CA ASP A 57 -1.06 -15.37 3.64
C ASP A 57 -0.21 -14.79 4.78
N ALA A 58 -0.57 -13.63 5.30
CA ALA A 58 0.15 -12.94 6.36
C ALA A 58 0.25 -13.75 7.68
N ASN A 59 -0.58 -14.76 7.89
CA ASN A 59 -0.48 -15.64 9.06
C ASN A 59 0.63 -16.69 8.93
N GLN A 60 1.04 -17.02 7.70
CA GLN A 60 2.02 -18.07 7.39
C GLN A 60 3.32 -17.53 6.81
N HIS A 61 3.26 -16.34 6.21
CA HIS A 61 4.35 -15.75 5.47
C HIS A 61 4.81 -14.42 6.10
N ALA A 62 5.97 -13.94 5.68
CA ALA A 62 6.59 -12.76 6.26
C ALA A 62 7.06 -11.77 5.17
N ILE A 63 7.20 -10.51 5.57
CA ILE A 63 7.78 -9.46 4.73
C ILE A 63 9.28 -9.75 4.51
N VAL A 64 9.74 -9.58 3.27
CA VAL A 64 11.16 -9.67 2.87
C VAL A 64 11.74 -8.35 2.40
N SER A 65 10.93 -7.45 1.86
CA SER A 65 11.36 -6.07 1.60
C SER A 65 10.20 -5.08 1.67
N LEU A 66 10.54 -3.81 1.87
CA LEU A 66 9.59 -2.69 1.89
C LEU A 66 10.15 -1.55 1.06
N GLY A 67 9.30 -0.95 0.23
CA GLY A 67 9.59 0.24 -0.55
C GLY A 67 8.63 1.37 -0.18
N LEU A 68 9.18 2.52 0.21
CA LEU A 68 8.42 3.73 0.54
C LEU A 68 8.87 4.88 -0.33
N LEU A 69 7.92 5.58 -0.93
CA LEU A 69 8.19 6.68 -1.83
C LEU A 69 7.26 7.86 -1.56
N PRO A 70 7.74 8.94 -0.92
CA PRO A 70 6.94 10.14 -0.68
C PRO A 70 6.63 10.85 -2.00
N PHE A 71 5.38 11.30 -2.13
CA PHE A 71 4.94 12.06 -3.31
C PHE A 71 3.73 12.95 -3.02
N ASN A 72 3.34 13.74 -3.98
CA ASN A 72 2.05 14.42 -4.07
C ASN A 72 1.57 14.38 -5.52
N LEU A 73 0.45 15.03 -5.84
CA LEU A 73 -0.11 14.99 -7.20
C LEU A 73 0.83 15.61 -8.27
N GLN A 74 1.76 16.47 -7.89
CA GLN A 74 2.66 17.20 -8.81
C GLN A 74 4.05 16.59 -8.89
N ARG A 75 4.51 15.89 -7.83
CA ARG A 75 5.92 15.47 -7.75
C ARG A 75 6.11 14.19 -6.96
N ILE A 76 6.89 13.28 -7.51
CA ILE A 76 7.43 12.10 -6.83
C ILE A 76 8.84 12.45 -6.32
N ARG A 77 9.11 12.14 -5.04
CA ARG A 77 10.36 12.53 -4.34
C ARG A 77 11.32 11.34 -4.26
N CYS A 78 11.86 10.90 -5.39
CA CYS A 78 12.75 9.73 -5.44
C CYS A 78 13.97 9.85 -4.51
N GLY A 79 14.52 11.07 -4.32
CA GLY A 79 15.63 11.28 -3.38
C GLY A 79 15.28 11.10 -1.89
N ALA A 80 13.97 11.01 -1.56
CA ALA A 80 13.48 10.73 -0.21
C ALA A 80 12.92 9.29 -0.06
N ALA A 81 13.12 8.45 -1.08
CA ALA A 81 12.72 7.05 -1.05
C ALA A 81 13.42 6.30 0.08
N ARG A 82 12.74 5.28 0.60
CA ARG A 82 13.32 4.32 1.57
C ARG A 82 13.09 2.92 1.02
N TYR A 83 14.09 2.10 1.15
CA TYR A 83 14.03 0.69 0.78
C TYR A 83 14.79 -0.14 1.81
N TRP A 84 14.15 -1.18 2.29
CA TRP A 84 14.77 -2.13 3.21
C TRP A 84 14.53 -3.55 2.70
N VAL A 85 15.60 -4.34 2.67
CA VAL A 85 15.50 -5.80 2.71
C VAL A 85 15.52 -6.17 4.18
N VAL A 86 14.60 -7.03 4.61
CA VAL A 86 14.52 -7.49 6.00
C VAL A 86 14.63 -9.01 6.08
N LYS A 87 15.17 -9.50 7.19
CA LYS A 87 15.22 -10.92 7.46
C LYS A 87 13.83 -11.41 7.86
N PRO A 88 13.14 -12.23 7.04
CA PRO A 88 11.80 -12.71 7.34
C PRO A 88 11.80 -13.66 8.54
N ALA A 89 10.64 -13.76 9.22
CA ALA A 89 10.43 -14.72 10.30
C ALA A 89 10.15 -16.14 9.76
N SER A 90 9.61 -16.24 8.53
CA SER A 90 9.39 -17.51 7.81
C SER A 90 10.54 -17.80 6.82
N GLU A 91 10.68 -19.05 6.42
CA GLU A 91 11.67 -19.44 5.41
C GLU A 91 11.31 -18.88 4.02
N LEU A 92 12.35 -18.54 3.24
CA LEU A 92 12.19 -18.22 1.82
C LEU A 92 11.90 -19.49 1.05
N SER A 93 10.81 -19.52 0.29
CA SER A 93 10.57 -20.57 -0.69
C SER A 93 11.29 -20.26 -2.00
N GLY A 94 11.67 -21.29 -2.75
CA GLY A 94 12.25 -21.10 -4.08
C GLY A 94 11.29 -20.35 -5.03
N GLU A 95 9.99 -20.52 -4.83
CA GLU A 95 8.96 -19.82 -5.59
C GLU A 95 8.99 -18.32 -5.29
N SER A 96 9.01 -17.90 -4.02
CA SER A 96 9.06 -16.47 -3.65
C SER A 96 10.32 -15.78 -4.18
N VAL A 97 11.49 -16.45 -4.09
CA VAL A 97 12.76 -15.95 -4.66
C VAL A 97 12.65 -15.71 -6.17
N THR A 98 11.92 -16.56 -6.88
CA THR A 98 11.71 -16.40 -8.34
C THR A 98 10.90 -15.15 -8.66
N PHE A 99 9.99 -14.74 -7.78
CA PHE A 99 9.16 -13.54 -7.98
C PHE A 99 9.91 -12.25 -7.64
N HIS A 100 10.41 -12.10 -6.42
CA HIS A 100 11.00 -10.83 -5.95
C HIS A 100 12.53 -10.78 -6.09
N HIS A 101 13.19 -11.83 -6.55
CA HIS A 101 14.63 -11.95 -6.75
C HIS A 101 15.52 -11.71 -5.53
N ILE A 102 14.95 -11.63 -4.32
CA ILE A 102 15.69 -11.51 -3.07
C ILE A 102 16.11 -12.90 -2.63
N THR A 103 17.42 -13.13 -2.53
CA THR A 103 18.01 -14.45 -2.27
C THR A 103 18.30 -14.66 -0.78
N HIS A 104 18.62 -15.89 -0.43
CA HIS A 104 19.09 -16.21 0.93
C HIS A 104 20.36 -15.45 1.32
N SER A 105 21.21 -15.08 0.35
CA SER A 105 22.39 -14.25 0.60
C SER A 105 22.02 -12.82 0.97
N ASP A 106 21.00 -12.26 0.35
CA ASP A 106 20.56 -10.88 0.60
C ASP A 106 19.99 -10.71 2.00
N ILE A 107 19.24 -11.72 2.49
CA ILE A 107 18.62 -11.68 3.82
C ILE A 107 19.56 -12.12 4.95
N ARG A 108 20.72 -12.71 4.64
CA ARG A 108 21.62 -13.26 5.67
C ARG A 108 22.04 -12.24 6.72
N HIS A 109 22.35 -11.02 6.28
CA HIS A 109 22.80 -9.91 7.12
C HIS A 109 21.76 -8.78 7.19
N ALA A 110 20.57 -8.99 6.61
CA ALA A 110 19.50 -8.01 6.66
C ALA A 110 18.98 -7.83 8.10
N PRO A 111 18.57 -6.61 8.48
CA PRO A 111 17.95 -6.35 9.76
C PRO A 111 16.62 -7.09 9.87
N ARG A 112 16.17 -7.39 11.08
CA ARG A 112 14.79 -7.81 11.31
C ARG A 112 13.86 -6.60 11.22
N LEU A 113 12.60 -6.80 10.88
CA LEU A 113 11.61 -5.72 10.76
C LEU A 113 11.57 -4.83 12.02
N GLY A 114 11.66 -5.42 13.22
CA GLY A 114 11.69 -4.67 14.47
C GLY A 114 12.87 -3.69 14.63
N GLN A 115 13.97 -3.92 13.92
CA GLN A 115 15.14 -3.03 13.95
C GLN A 115 14.99 -1.79 13.07
N ILE A 116 14.12 -1.85 12.05
CA ILE A 116 13.80 -0.72 11.16
C ILE A 116 12.46 -0.06 11.50
N LEU A 117 11.73 -0.59 12.47
CA LEU A 117 10.36 -0.21 12.77
C LEU A 117 10.22 1.27 13.13
N ASP A 118 11.16 1.84 13.85
CA ASP A 118 11.17 3.24 14.23
C ASP A 118 11.28 4.15 12.99
N GLU A 119 12.19 3.83 12.09
CA GLU A 119 12.35 4.56 10.82
C GLU A 119 11.13 4.38 9.93
N LEU A 120 10.54 3.16 9.87
CA LEU A 120 9.35 2.86 9.08
C LEU A 120 8.16 3.69 9.56
N LEU A 121 7.83 3.63 10.84
CA LEU A 121 6.70 4.36 11.42
C LEU A 121 6.89 5.87 11.33
N THR A 122 8.12 6.37 11.53
CA THR A 122 8.45 7.79 11.33
C THR A 122 8.24 8.21 9.87
N ALA A 123 8.62 7.37 8.90
CA ALA A 123 8.40 7.67 7.48
C ALA A 123 6.92 7.68 7.10
N MET A 124 6.09 6.86 7.73
CA MET A 124 4.65 6.75 7.50
C MET A 124 3.84 7.84 8.22
N ALA A 125 4.31 8.34 9.36
CA ALA A 125 3.58 9.25 10.23
C ALA A 125 3.06 10.50 9.50
N GLY A 126 1.78 10.85 9.75
CA GLY A 126 1.12 12.02 9.16
C GLY A 126 0.86 11.95 7.66
N LYS A 127 1.01 10.78 7.02
CA LYS A 127 0.79 10.60 5.58
C LYS A 127 -0.34 9.60 5.31
N VAL A 128 -0.95 9.71 4.12
CA VAL A 128 -1.86 8.70 3.60
C VAL A 128 -1.08 7.72 2.73
N MET A 129 -1.19 6.43 3.07
CA MET A 129 -0.54 5.38 2.29
C MET A 129 -1.26 5.17 0.97
N VAL A 130 -0.48 4.98 -0.10
CA VAL A 130 -0.99 4.64 -1.43
C VAL A 130 -0.39 3.29 -1.82
N VAL A 131 -1.26 2.33 -2.11
CA VAL A 131 -0.88 0.95 -2.40
C VAL A 131 -1.57 0.42 -3.65
N HIS A 132 -1.15 -0.75 -4.11
CA HIS A 132 -1.85 -1.48 -5.16
C HIS A 132 -2.22 -2.88 -4.68
N TYR A 133 -3.43 -3.03 -4.11
CA TYR A 133 -4.00 -4.19 -3.43
C TYR A 133 -3.72 -4.19 -1.92
N ARG A 134 -4.38 -3.27 -1.21
CA ARG A 134 -4.23 -3.02 0.25
C ARG A 134 -4.25 -4.24 1.16
N ASN A 135 -4.82 -5.37 0.70
CA ASN A 135 -4.90 -6.57 1.52
C ASN A 135 -3.52 -7.17 1.83
N ILE A 136 -2.52 -6.92 0.98
CA ILE A 136 -1.14 -7.34 1.25
C ILE A 136 -0.51 -6.42 2.28
N GLU A 137 -0.38 -5.13 2.00
CA GLU A 137 0.38 -4.21 2.85
C GLU A 137 -0.23 -4.10 4.24
N ARG A 138 -1.57 -3.95 4.33
CA ARG A 138 -2.25 -3.87 5.63
C ARG A 138 -2.10 -5.16 6.43
N SER A 139 -2.40 -6.31 5.83
CA SER A 139 -2.40 -7.58 6.56
C SER A 139 -1.00 -7.95 7.03
N PHE A 140 0.01 -7.78 6.18
CA PHE A 140 1.39 -8.13 6.53
C PHE A 140 2.00 -7.20 7.57
N LEU A 141 1.76 -5.88 7.47
CA LEU A 141 2.23 -4.94 8.49
C LEU A 141 1.48 -5.12 9.81
N ASP A 142 0.16 -5.26 9.79
CA ASP A 142 -0.62 -5.51 11.00
C ASP A 142 -0.16 -6.80 11.70
N GLN A 143 -0.05 -7.89 10.96
CA GLN A 143 0.35 -9.20 11.53
C GLN A 143 1.79 -9.19 12.02
N ALA A 144 2.72 -8.59 11.28
CA ALA A 144 4.12 -8.50 11.70
C ALA A 144 4.28 -7.69 12.99
N LEU A 145 3.52 -6.59 13.15
CA LEU A 145 3.57 -5.81 14.37
C LEU A 145 2.87 -6.53 15.54
N ARG A 146 1.76 -7.23 15.30
CA ARG A 146 1.14 -8.10 16.33
C ARG A 146 2.09 -9.15 16.86
N GLN A 147 2.85 -9.78 15.98
CA GLN A 147 3.84 -10.79 16.39
C GLN A 147 5.00 -10.19 17.20
N GLN A 148 5.41 -8.97 16.88
CA GLN A 148 6.59 -8.34 17.52
C GLN A 148 6.24 -7.54 18.77
N LEU A 149 5.11 -6.84 18.77
CA LEU A 149 4.73 -5.88 19.80
C LEU A 149 3.48 -6.32 20.60
N GLY A 150 2.76 -7.33 20.11
CA GLY A 150 1.45 -7.70 20.62
C GLY A 150 0.34 -6.71 20.26
N GLU A 151 0.63 -5.78 19.35
CA GLU A 151 -0.28 -4.72 18.88
C GLU A 151 -0.18 -4.61 17.36
N GLY A 152 -1.33 -4.42 16.68
CA GLY A 152 -1.39 -4.27 15.23
C GLY A 152 -1.23 -2.83 14.77
N LEU A 153 -1.09 -2.67 13.44
CA LEU A 153 -0.98 -1.36 12.80
C LEU A 153 -2.20 -1.09 11.91
N GLN A 154 -2.83 0.07 12.11
CA GLN A 154 -3.95 0.54 11.29
C GLN A 154 -3.61 1.90 10.69
N PHE A 155 -3.98 2.11 9.42
CA PHE A 155 -3.75 3.37 8.72
C PHE A 155 -4.67 3.51 7.50
N PRO A 156 -5.02 4.77 7.10
CA PRO A 156 -5.79 5.02 5.89
C PRO A 156 -4.99 4.66 4.64
N VAL A 157 -5.68 4.12 3.65
CA VAL A 157 -5.06 3.67 2.39
C VAL A 157 -5.88 4.11 1.19
N ILE A 158 -5.24 4.73 0.20
CA ILE A 158 -5.75 4.83 -1.16
C ILE A 158 -5.26 3.61 -1.92
N ASP A 159 -6.18 2.74 -2.34
CA ASP A 159 -5.86 1.52 -3.09
C ASP A 159 -6.13 1.75 -4.59
N THR A 160 -5.05 1.90 -5.36
CA THR A 160 -5.12 2.14 -6.81
C THR A 160 -5.78 1.00 -7.58
N MET A 161 -5.69 -0.26 -7.10
CA MET A 161 -6.43 -1.39 -7.67
C MET A 161 -7.94 -1.26 -7.41
N GLN A 162 -8.34 -0.78 -6.24
CA GLN A 162 -9.75 -0.53 -5.93
C GLN A 162 -10.30 0.61 -6.80
N LEU A 163 -9.52 1.67 -7.04
CA LEU A 163 -9.92 2.74 -7.96
C LEU A 163 -10.14 2.20 -9.37
N GLU A 164 -9.26 1.34 -9.90
CA GLU A 164 -9.47 0.64 -11.17
C GLU A 164 -10.74 -0.24 -11.14
N ALA A 165 -10.98 -0.96 -10.04
CA ALA A 165 -12.17 -1.79 -9.91
C ALA A 165 -13.48 -0.98 -9.97
N ARG A 166 -13.49 0.25 -9.45
CA ARG A 166 -14.63 1.17 -9.56
C ARG A 166 -14.90 1.59 -11.01
N LEU A 167 -13.85 1.74 -11.84
CA LEU A 167 -13.98 2.09 -13.26
C LEU A 167 -14.44 0.91 -14.12
N TYR A 168 -14.13 -0.31 -13.70
CA TYR A 168 -14.45 -1.54 -14.41
C TYR A 168 -15.32 -2.48 -13.57
N PRO A 169 -16.55 -2.09 -13.17
CA PRO A 169 -17.42 -2.92 -12.32
C PRO A 169 -17.76 -4.26 -12.99
N ASN A 170 -17.89 -4.29 -14.32
CA ASN A 170 -18.20 -5.46 -15.14
C ASN A 170 -16.92 -6.07 -15.77
N ARG A 171 -15.77 -6.01 -15.09
CA ARG A 171 -14.49 -6.50 -15.61
C ARG A 171 -14.48 -8.00 -15.95
N GLN A 172 -15.36 -8.78 -15.33
CA GLN A 172 -15.55 -10.18 -15.69
C GLN A 172 -16.63 -10.27 -16.77
N PRO A 173 -16.32 -10.81 -17.97
CA PRO A 173 -17.32 -10.98 -19.00
C PRO A 173 -18.38 -11.98 -18.53
N GLY A 174 -19.65 -11.67 -18.77
CA GLY A 174 -20.75 -12.61 -18.57
C GLY A 174 -20.57 -13.85 -19.45
N TRP A 175 -21.43 -14.89 -19.25
CA TRP A 175 -21.30 -16.16 -19.97
C TRP A 175 -21.28 -16.00 -21.49
N LEU A 176 -22.13 -15.13 -22.06
CA LEU A 176 -22.13 -14.80 -23.49
C LEU A 176 -20.83 -14.12 -23.95
N GLY A 177 -20.28 -13.23 -23.13
CA GLY A 177 -18.99 -12.59 -23.41
C GLY A 177 -17.84 -13.59 -23.44
N ARG A 178 -17.84 -14.56 -22.53
CA ARG A 178 -16.86 -15.66 -22.51
C ARG A 178 -16.96 -16.53 -23.75
N LEU A 179 -18.18 -16.84 -24.18
CA LEU A 179 -18.44 -17.60 -25.43
C LEU A 179 -17.90 -16.86 -26.67
N LEU A 180 -17.95 -15.51 -26.66
CA LEU A 180 -17.44 -14.64 -27.71
C LEU A 180 -15.92 -14.31 -27.55
N GLY A 181 -15.20 -15.02 -26.66
CA GLY A 181 -13.76 -14.85 -26.48
C GLY A 181 -13.36 -13.53 -25.78
N ARG A 182 -14.29 -12.79 -25.15
CA ARG A 182 -13.96 -11.57 -24.41
C ARG A 182 -13.13 -11.93 -23.18
N GLN A 183 -11.97 -11.29 -23.09
CA GLN A 183 -11.08 -11.45 -21.93
C GLN A 183 -11.51 -10.54 -20.77
N PRO A 184 -11.30 -10.96 -19.50
CA PRO A 184 -11.47 -10.10 -18.34
C PRO A 184 -10.57 -8.87 -18.42
N VAL A 185 -11.06 -7.72 -17.96
CA VAL A 185 -10.21 -6.54 -17.81
C VAL A 185 -9.35 -6.73 -16.57
N SER A 186 -8.05 -6.91 -16.77
CA SER A 186 -7.09 -7.00 -15.66
C SER A 186 -6.92 -5.65 -14.98
N ILE A 187 -6.89 -5.65 -13.65
CA ILE A 187 -6.63 -4.47 -12.81
C ILE A 187 -5.31 -4.59 -12.04
N ARG A 188 -4.42 -5.49 -12.45
CA ARG A 188 -3.06 -5.62 -11.93
C ARG A 188 -2.26 -4.34 -12.24
N LEU A 189 -1.23 -4.06 -11.45
CA LEU A 189 -0.45 -2.82 -11.56
C LEU A 189 0.06 -2.57 -12.98
N ALA A 190 0.74 -3.53 -13.58
CA ALA A 190 1.29 -3.40 -14.93
C ALA A 190 0.20 -3.10 -15.98
N ASP A 191 -0.92 -3.85 -15.95
CA ASP A 191 -2.01 -3.69 -16.92
C ASP A 191 -2.76 -2.36 -16.72
N SER A 192 -2.93 -1.93 -15.47
CA SER A 192 -3.51 -0.63 -15.13
C SER A 192 -2.61 0.50 -15.64
N ARG A 193 -1.32 0.45 -15.38
CA ARG A 193 -0.33 1.43 -15.87
C ARG A 193 -0.32 1.54 -17.40
N LEU A 194 -0.39 0.40 -18.10
CA LEU A 194 -0.44 0.38 -19.57
C LEU A 194 -1.65 1.15 -20.11
N ARG A 195 -2.82 1.08 -19.47
CA ARG A 195 -4.02 1.83 -19.88
C ARG A 195 -3.86 3.35 -19.80
N TYR A 196 -2.99 3.83 -18.91
CA TYR A 196 -2.65 5.25 -18.78
C TYR A 196 -1.39 5.64 -19.56
N ASN A 197 -0.88 4.75 -20.44
CA ASN A 197 0.36 4.95 -21.22
C ASN A 197 1.59 5.27 -20.33
N LEU A 198 1.63 4.74 -19.12
CA LEU A 198 2.76 4.89 -18.22
C LEU A 198 3.90 3.91 -18.60
N PRO A 199 5.17 4.27 -18.33
CA PRO A 199 6.32 3.42 -18.64
C PRO A 199 6.20 2.03 -17.99
N MET A 200 6.69 1.00 -18.65
CA MET A 200 6.77 -0.36 -18.09
C MET A 200 8.03 -0.47 -17.22
N TYR A 201 7.87 -1.05 -16.04
CA TYR A 201 8.96 -1.36 -15.12
C TYR A 201 9.07 -2.86 -14.91
N GLN A 202 10.24 -3.31 -14.47
CA GLN A 202 10.40 -4.67 -13.99
C GLN A 202 9.63 -4.78 -12.66
N ALA A 203 8.63 -5.65 -12.63
CA ALA A 203 7.79 -5.90 -11.46
C ALA A 203 8.55 -6.66 -10.35
N HIS A 204 7.93 -6.71 -9.17
CA HIS A 204 8.38 -7.47 -8.01
C HIS A 204 9.69 -6.95 -7.39
N HIS A 205 9.82 -5.63 -7.35
CA HIS A 205 10.79 -4.93 -6.52
C HIS A 205 10.05 -3.82 -5.77
N ALA A 206 9.93 -3.93 -4.45
CA ALA A 206 9.04 -3.09 -3.65
C ALA A 206 9.17 -1.59 -3.91
N LEU A 207 10.38 -1.05 -4.09
CA LEU A 207 10.53 0.38 -4.39
C LEU A 207 10.09 0.73 -5.83
N THR A 208 10.30 -0.15 -6.79
CA THR A 208 9.86 0.03 -8.18
C THR A 208 8.33 -0.04 -8.28
N ASP A 209 7.70 -0.97 -7.56
CA ASP A 209 6.26 -1.12 -7.55
C ASP A 209 5.58 0.01 -6.76
N ALA A 210 6.21 0.52 -5.68
CA ALA A 210 5.80 1.76 -5.02
C ALA A 210 5.86 2.97 -5.98
N LEU A 211 6.94 3.10 -6.80
CA LEU A 211 7.01 4.14 -7.84
C LEU A 211 5.89 3.97 -8.85
N GLY A 212 5.70 2.76 -9.34
CA GLY A 212 4.62 2.41 -10.26
C GLY A 212 3.24 2.76 -9.74
N THR A 213 3.02 2.54 -8.46
CA THR A 213 1.76 2.85 -7.75
C THR A 213 1.56 4.35 -7.59
N ALA A 214 2.61 5.12 -7.26
CA ALA A 214 2.56 6.58 -7.17
C ALA A 214 2.19 7.23 -8.52
N GLU A 215 2.85 6.82 -9.59
CA GLU A 215 2.55 7.30 -10.96
C GLU A 215 1.14 6.92 -11.40
N LEU A 216 0.69 5.70 -11.07
CA LEU A 216 -0.66 5.26 -11.40
C LEU A 216 -1.71 6.13 -10.69
N LEU A 217 -1.54 6.43 -9.39
CA LEU A 217 -2.47 7.34 -8.70
C LEU A 217 -2.47 8.73 -9.33
N GLN A 218 -1.31 9.31 -9.67
CA GLN A 218 -1.25 10.62 -10.35
C GLN A 218 -2.03 10.58 -11.67
N ALA A 219 -1.89 9.53 -12.48
CA ALA A 219 -2.61 9.36 -13.73
C ALA A 219 -4.12 9.17 -13.53
N GLN A 220 -4.52 8.37 -12.53
CA GLN A 220 -5.93 8.17 -12.17
C GLN A 220 -6.57 9.49 -11.74
N VAL A 221 -5.90 10.27 -10.89
CA VAL A 221 -6.41 11.57 -10.45
C VAL A 221 -6.49 12.55 -11.62
N ALA A 222 -5.46 12.66 -12.44
CA ALA A 222 -5.44 13.56 -13.59
C ALA A 222 -6.54 13.27 -14.63
N THR A 223 -7.02 12.02 -14.70
CA THR A 223 -7.99 11.59 -15.72
C THR A 223 -9.42 11.42 -15.20
N ARG A 224 -9.61 11.18 -13.90
CA ARG A 224 -10.90 10.74 -13.32
C ARG A 224 -11.37 11.53 -12.11
N TYR A 225 -10.46 12.23 -11.46
CA TYR A 225 -10.72 13.02 -10.26
C TYR A 225 -10.18 14.44 -10.46
N SER A 226 -10.11 15.21 -9.39
CA SER A 226 -9.44 16.51 -9.38
C SER A 226 -8.54 16.65 -8.13
N GLY A 227 -7.68 17.66 -8.12
CA GLY A 227 -6.91 18.00 -6.93
C GLY A 227 -7.78 18.42 -5.75
N ASP A 228 -9.00 18.91 -6.01
CA ASP A 228 -9.97 19.33 -4.99
C ASP A 228 -10.84 18.18 -4.47
N THR A 229 -10.76 16.99 -5.06
CA THR A 229 -11.48 15.82 -4.57
C THR A 229 -11.11 15.54 -3.12
N PRO A 230 -12.08 15.42 -2.19
CA PRO A 230 -11.82 15.05 -0.80
C PRO A 230 -11.13 13.68 -0.72
N VAL A 231 -10.08 13.57 0.08
CA VAL A 231 -9.33 12.31 0.21
C VAL A 231 -10.20 11.16 0.70
N GLY A 232 -11.22 11.47 1.51
CA GLY A 232 -12.19 10.51 2.01
C GLY A 232 -12.98 9.74 0.95
N GLU A 233 -13.07 10.27 -0.29
CA GLU A 233 -13.73 9.58 -1.40
C GLU A 233 -12.84 8.45 -1.98
N LEU A 234 -11.52 8.51 -1.77
CA LEU A 234 -10.55 7.60 -2.35
C LEU A 234 -10.01 6.57 -1.37
N TRP A 235 -9.95 6.91 -0.08
CA TRP A 235 -9.37 6.01 0.91
C TRP A 235 -10.35 4.98 1.48
N SER A 236 -9.82 4.01 2.25
CA SER A 236 -10.59 2.99 2.97
C SER A 236 -9.94 2.69 4.32
#